data_0401eb51f737eb8f19ff8abe9412dd6c
#
_entry.id   0401eb51f737eb8f19ff8abe9412dd6c
#
_cell.length_a   1.000
_cell.length_b   1.000
_cell.length_c   1.000
_cell.angle_alpha   90.00
_cell.angle_beta   90.00
_cell.angle_gamma   90.00
#
_symmetry.space_group_name_H-M   'P 1'
#
loop_
_entity.id
_entity.type
_entity.pdbx_description
1 polymer ?
#
loop_
_entity_poly.entity_id
_entity_poly.type
_entity_poly.pdbx_seq_one_letter_code
_entity_poly.pdbx_strand_id
1 'polypeptide(L)'
;MLNQTKIIRKQFKTLKDYSGRVEKLTQAYKGNSCFLLAPGPSLGHVSVDEVTAKARETESVVMAVKQAYMPYKHITDFHFINDCNLPMNNGYAGYMYSVKKGPIVVASSGYSEEYARTRFAPAQHWDIFCTVLDPLVYPNNNLGRLCENYEFERGTFDKMIQRPCGPSITMETVIYMAVHLGIKNIYAFGWDSGAKVGEHFYESPTHLTSNRNFEYEMVQKGSGPLYNWLKERGVNLKLVSEVSALDSQIPRISLKDIQ
;
A
#
# COMPACT_ATOMS: atom_id res chain seq x y z
N MET A 1 4.91 4.56 -15.07
CA MET A 1 3.76 5.42 -14.69
C MET A 1 2.86 5.64 -15.90
N LEU A 2 1.59 5.36 -15.75
CA LEU A 2 0.56 5.51 -16.79
C LEU A 2 0.34 6.98 -17.18
N ASN A 3 -0.12 7.22 -18.41
CA ASN A 3 -0.44 8.58 -18.85
C ASN A 3 -1.60 9.19 -18.04
N GLN A 4 -2.59 8.39 -17.67
CA GLN A 4 -3.71 8.81 -16.84
C GLN A 4 -3.24 9.35 -15.48
N THR A 5 -2.31 8.67 -14.82
CA THR A 5 -1.72 9.13 -13.54
C THR A 5 -1.06 10.50 -13.69
N LYS A 6 -0.33 10.71 -14.78
CA LYS A 6 0.31 12.01 -15.07
C LYS A 6 -0.73 13.12 -15.24
N ILE A 7 -1.84 12.85 -15.92
CA ILE A 7 -2.94 13.80 -16.13
C ILE A 7 -3.60 14.14 -14.79
N ILE A 8 -3.98 13.14 -14.00
CA ILE A 8 -4.60 13.32 -12.70
C ILE A 8 -3.69 14.13 -11.77
N ARG A 9 -2.42 13.76 -11.68
CA ARG A 9 -1.45 14.48 -10.85
C ARG A 9 -1.28 15.94 -11.27
N LYS A 10 -1.36 16.23 -12.57
CA LYS A 10 -1.35 17.61 -13.05
C LYS A 10 -2.57 18.39 -12.57
N GLN A 11 -3.74 17.75 -12.52
CA GLN A 11 -4.97 18.35 -12.01
C GLN A 11 -4.92 18.62 -10.51
N PHE A 12 -4.17 17.83 -9.73
CA PHE A 12 -3.98 18.07 -8.29
C PHE A 12 -3.41 19.45 -7.97
N LYS A 13 -2.69 20.06 -8.90
CA LYS A 13 -2.14 21.42 -8.71
C LYS A 13 -3.22 22.49 -8.54
N THR A 14 -4.43 22.25 -9.04
CA THR A 14 -5.58 23.17 -8.94
C THR A 14 -6.47 22.84 -7.74
N LEU A 15 -6.27 21.70 -7.10
CA LEU A 15 -7.06 21.24 -5.97
C LEU A 15 -6.31 21.57 -4.66
N LYS A 16 -6.97 22.40 -3.82
CA LYS A 16 -6.35 22.95 -2.60
C LYS A 16 -6.27 21.95 -1.45
N ASP A 17 -7.19 20.98 -1.38
CA ASP A 17 -7.31 20.05 -0.28
C ASP A 17 -7.20 18.58 -0.73
N TYR A 18 -7.02 17.70 0.24
CA TYR A 18 -6.90 16.26 -0.01
C TYR A 18 -8.24 15.62 -0.39
N SER A 19 -9.36 16.13 0.13
CA SER A 19 -10.70 15.64 -0.21
C SER A 19 -10.97 15.75 -1.70
N GLY A 20 -10.74 16.91 -2.29
CA GLY A 20 -10.91 17.11 -3.73
C GLY A 20 -9.98 16.25 -4.57
N ARG A 21 -8.75 15.98 -4.09
CA ARG A 21 -7.82 15.07 -4.75
C ARG A 21 -8.28 13.62 -4.68
N VAL A 22 -8.81 13.19 -3.54
CA VAL A 22 -9.39 11.86 -3.35
C VAL A 22 -10.64 11.69 -4.21
N GLU A 23 -11.54 12.66 -4.21
CA GLU A 23 -12.72 12.65 -5.06
C GLU A 23 -12.35 12.50 -6.54
N LYS A 24 -11.31 13.20 -6.99
CA LYS A 24 -10.80 13.08 -8.37
C LYS A 24 -10.29 11.69 -8.71
N LEU A 25 -9.93 10.90 -7.73
CA LEU A 25 -9.49 9.52 -7.90
C LEU A 25 -10.63 8.50 -7.93
N THR A 26 -11.86 8.91 -7.55
CA THR A 26 -13.02 8.01 -7.52
C THR A 26 -13.23 7.35 -8.87
N GLN A 27 -13.11 6.02 -8.90
CA GLN A 27 -13.30 5.19 -10.10
C GLN A 27 -12.38 5.56 -11.29
N ALA A 28 -11.31 6.31 -11.04
CA ALA A 28 -10.43 6.81 -12.10
C ALA A 28 -9.75 5.69 -12.91
N TYR A 29 -9.66 4.49 -12.36
CA TYR A 29 -9.08 3.31 -13.02
C TYR A 29 -10.06 2.14 -13.04
N LYS A 30 -11.35 2.46 -13.24
CA LYS A 30 -12.43 1.46 -13.23
C LYS A 30 -12.17 0.32 -14.22
N GLY A 31 -12.15 -0.89 -13.68
CA GLY A 31 -11.97 -2.12 -14.47
C GLY A 31 -10.51 -2.50 -14.73
N ASN A 32 -9.55 -1.62 -14.44
CA ASN A 32 -8.13 -1.93 -14.59
C ASN A 32 -7.66 -2.98 -13.58
N SER A 33 -6.51 -3.57 -13.89
CA SER A 33 -5.71 -4.35 -12.96
C SER A 33 -4.70 -3.46 -12.22
N CYS A 34 -4.27 -3.85 -11.03
CA CYS A 34 -3.12 -3.23 -10.39
C CYS A 34 -2.07 -4.25 -9.92
N PHE A 35 -0.82 -3.83 -9.94
CA PHE A 35 0.31 -4.51 -9.33
C PHE A 35 0.58 -3.82 -7.99
N LEU A 36 0.29 -4.51 -6.90
CA LEU A 36 0.58 -4.06 -5.56
C LEU A 36 1.96 -4.62 -5.16
N LEU A 37 2.94 -3.76 -5.04
CA LEU A 37 4.32 -4.13 -4.71
C LEU A 37 4.57 -3.83 -3.23
N ALA A 38 4.58 -4.85 -2.39
CA ALA A 38 4.89 -4.76 -0.97
C ALA A 38 6.33 -5.20 -0.70
N PRO A 39 6.96 -4.73 0.40
CA PRO A 39 8.40 -4.94 0.62
C PRO A 39 8.79 -6.30 1.22
N GLY A 40 7.93 -7.30 1.21
CA GLY A 40 8.26 -8.63 1.72
C GLY A 40 9.30 -9.38 0.86
N PRO A 41 9.91 -10.44 1.41
CA PRO A 41 11.06 -11.11 0.80
C PRO A 41 10.78 -11.71 -0.57
N SER A 42 9.57 -12.18 -0.85
CA SER A 42 9.24 -12.75 -2.17
C SER A 42 9.33 -11.76 -3.32
N LEU A 43 9.26 -10.44 -3.05
CA LEU A 43 9.48 -9.43 -4.08
C LEU A 43 10.91 -9.51 -4.65
N GLY A 44 11.89 -9.92 -3.84
CA GLY A 44 13.26 -10.11 -4.27
C GLY A 44 13.48 -11.34 -5.17
N HIS A 45 12.50 -12.23 -5.24
CA HIS A 45 12.56 -13.44 -6.05
C HIS A 45 12.01 -13.25 -7.47
N VAL A 46 11.39 -12.10 -7.75
CA VAL A 46 10.89 -11.76 -9.08
C VAL A 46 11.78 -10.73 -9.75
N SER A 47 12.02 -10.91 -11.03
CA SER A 47 12.82 -9.97 -11.82
C SER A 47 12.10 -8.63 -11.96
N VAL A 48 12.80 -7.54 -11.66
CA VAL A 48 12.27 -6.16 -11.84
C VAL A 48 11.87 -5.92 -13.30
N ASP A 49 12.66 -6.45 -14.23
CA ASP A 49 12.40 -6.28 -15.67
C ASP A 49 11.17 -7.06 -16.12
N GLU A 50 10.97 -8.29 -15.62
CA GLU A 50 9.78 -9.09 -15.94
C GLU A 50 8.50 -8.47 -15.37
N VAL A 51 8.53 -8.01 -14.12
CA VAL A 51 7.40 -7.29 -13.51
C VAL A 51 7.10 -6.01 -14.28
N THR A 52 8.15 -5.27 -14.68
CA THR A 52 8.01 -4.04 -15.47
C THR A 52 7.41 -4.31 -16.84
N ALA A 53 7.88 -5.35 -17.53
CA ALA A 53 7.36 -5.74 -18.84
C ALA A 53 5.88 -6.14 -18.74
N LYS A 54 5.55 -6.99 -17.78
CA LYS A 54 4.17 -7.45 -17.57
C LYS A 54 3.22 -6.31 -17.17
N ALA A 55 3.65 -5.39 -16.30
CA ALA A 55 2.84 -4.23 -15.92
C ALA A 55 2.54 -3.30 -17.12
N ARG A 56 3.49 -3.18 -18.05
CA ARG A 56 3.28 -2.43 -19.30
C ARG A 56 2.38 -3.15 -20.28
N GLU A 57 2.60 -4.46 -20.46
CA GLU A 57 1.79 -5.33 -21.34
C GLU A 57 0.31 -5.28 -20.95
N THR A 58 0.01 -5.35 -19.65
CA THR A 58 -1.34 -5.36 -19.11
C THR A 58 -1.90 -3.96 -18.80
N GLU A 59 -1.13 -2.91 -19.06
CA GLU A 59 -1.47 -1.53 -18.69
C GLU A 59 -1.94 -1.39 -17.23
N SER A 60 -1.36 -2.22 -16.34
CA SER A 60 -1.73 -2.26 -14.93
C SER A 60 -1.25 -1.03 -14.18
N VAL A 61 -2.09 -0.55 -13.25
CA VAL A 61 -1.70 0.48 -12.28
C VAL A 61 -0.66 -0.11 -11.32
N VAL A 62 0.45 0.58 -11.09
CA VAL A 62 1.49 0.12 -10.17
C VAL A 62 1.44 0.89 -8.87
N MET A 63 1.16 0.18 -7.79
CA MET A 63 1.07 0.67 -6.41
C MET A 63 2.25 0.14 -5.60
N ALA A 64 3.22 0.98 -5.28
CA ALA A 64 4.39 0.58 -4.52
C ALA A 64 4.29 1.03 -3.05
N VAL A 65 4.63 0.13 -2.14
CA VAL A 65 4.61 0.36 -0.70
C VAL A 65 6.03 0.57 -0.20
N LYS A 66 6.28 1.70 0.48
CA LYS A 66 7.58 2.01 1.12
C LYS A 66 8.76 1.75 0.18
N GLN A 67 9.71 0.92 0.60
CA GLN A 67 10.95 0.62 -0.12
C GLN A 67 10.75 -0.16 -1.43
N ALA A 68 9.60 -0.82 -1.61
CA ALA A 68 9.28 -1.45 -2.89
C ALA A 68 9.22 -0.44 -4.05
N TYR A 69 9.07 0.85 -3.74
CA TYR A 69 9.18 1.91 -4.75
C TYR A 69 10.54 1.99 -5.44
N MET A 70 11.62 1.75 -4.71
CA MET A 70 12.98 2.03 -5.22
C MET A 70 13.34 1.32 -6.52
N PRO A 71 13.21 -0.02 -6.64
CA PRO A 71 13.49 -0.70 -7.90
C PRO A 71 12.45 -0.42 -8.99
N TYR A 72 11.21 -0.06 -8.63
CA TYR A 72 10.10 0.12 -9.57
C TYR A 72 9.70 1.58 -9.81
N LYS A 73 10.52 2.56 -9.39
CA LYS A 73 10.23 4.00 -9.46
C LYS A 73 9.82 4.51 -10.85
N HIS A 74 10.31 3.87 -11.89
CA HIS A 74 10.08 4.28 -13.29
C HIS A 74 8.71 3.84 -13.84
N ILE A 75 8.04 2.88 -13.19
CA ILE A 75 6.69 2.43 -13.55
C ILE A 75 5.62 2.76 -12.51
N THR A 76 6.01 3.12 -11.30
CA THR A 76 5.09 3.35 -10.18
C THR A 76 4.13 4.51 -10.47
N ASP A 77 2.84 4.27 -10.26
CA ASP A 77 1.76 5.24 -10.36
C ASP A 77 1.43 5.85 -8.99
N PHE A 78 1.38 5.03 -7.96
CA PHE A 78 1.11 5.43 -6.57
C PHE A 78 2.19 4.91 -5.65
N HIS A 79 2.72 5.79 -4.82
CA HIS A 79 3.68 5.44 -3.77
C HIS A 79 3.05 5.67 -2.40
N PHE A 80 2.92 4.60 -1.63
CA PHE A 80 2.33 4.61 -0.30
C PHE A 80 3.40 4.62 0.77
N ILE A 81 3.31 5.57 1.68
CA ILE A 81 4.22 5.74 2.80
C ILE A 81 3.45 5.88 4.11
N ASN A 82 3.90 5.18 5.14
CA ASN A 82 3.48 5.42 6.51
C ASN A 82 4.75 5.59 7.36
N ASP A 83 4.63 5.51 8.68
CA ASP A 83 5.79 5.66 9.58
C ASP A 83 6.54 6.97 9.33
N CYS A 84 5.77 7.99 8.91
CA CYS A 84 6.30 9.31 8.73
C CYS A 84 6.95 9.88 10.01
N ASN A 85 7.04 9.16 11.09
CA ASN A 85 7.57 9.51 12.40
C ASN A 85 8.88 8.79 12.74
N LEU A 86 9.37 7.90 11.89
CA LEU A 86 10.65 7.25 12.15
C LEU A 86 11.82 8.18 11.80
N PRO A 87 12.78 8.35 12.69
CA PRO A 87 14.02 9.03 12.35
C PRO A 87 14.71 8.31 11.20
N MET A 88 15.22 9.08 10.25
CA MET A 88 15.83 8.61 9.00
C MET A 88 17.18 7.87 9.20
N ASN A 89 17.34 7.14 10.29
CA ASN A 89 18.62 6.60 10.71
C ASN A 89 19.06 5.32 9.97
N ASN A 90 18.22 4.79 9.08
CA ASN A 90 18.43 3.43 8.56
C ASN A 90 18.93 3.36 7.12
N GLY A 91 19.46 4.42 6.55
CA GLY A 91 19.96 4.40 5.16
C GLY A 91 18.90 4.23 4.06
N TYR A 92 17.69 3.84 4.42
CA TYR A 92 16.54 3.64 3.51
C TYR A 92 15.59 4.84 3.44
N ALA A 93 15.97 5.93 4.04
CA ALA A 93 15.22 7.18 4.00
C ALA A 93 14.98 7.73 2.59
N GLY A 94 15.76 7.29 1.60
CA GLY A 94 15.64 7.73 0.22
C GLY A 94 14.26 7.50 -0.43
N TYR A 95 13.50 6.50 0.01
CA TYR A 95 12.15 6.27 -0.52
C TYR A 95 11.14 7.34 -0.09
N MET A 96 11.42 8.03 1.00
CA MET A 96 10.57 9.08 1.53
C MET A 96 10.69 10.38 0.72
N TYR A 97 11.78 10.55 0.00
CA TYR A 97 12.00 11.70 -0.88
C TYR A 97 11.44 11.46 -2.28
N SER A 98 10.20 10.99 -2.35
CA SER A 98 9.60 10.87 -3.67
C SER A 98 9.47 12.24 -4.31
N VAL A 99 10.01 12.30 -5.49
CA VAL A 99 10.26 13.52 -6.24
C VAL A 99 8.97 14.20 -6.68
N LYS A 100 8.95 15.52 -6.68
CA LYS A 100 7.86 16.38 -7.21
C LYS A 100 7.37 16.01 -8.63
N LYS A 101 8.06 15.14 -9.34
CA LYS A 101 7.72 14.67 -10.71
C LYS A 101 7.47 13.15 -10.80
N GLY A 102 7.43 12.45 -9.68
CA GLY A 102 7.22 11.00 -9.61
C GLY A 102 5.74 10.58 -9.54
N PRO A 103 5.43 9.46 -8.86
CA PRO A 103 4.10 8.94 -8.66
C PRO A 103 3.23 9.88 -7.82
N ILE A 104 1.93 9.57 -7.73
CA ILE A 104 1.06 10.15 -6.70
C ILE A 104 1.50 9.57 -5.35
N VAL A 105 1.88 10.44 -4.42
CA VAL A 105 2.34 10.04 -3.09
C VAL A 105 1.17 10.08 -2.12
N VAL A 106 0.87 8.95 -1.51
CA VAL A 106 -0.16 8.79 -0.49
C VAL A 106 0.54 8.50 0.84
N ALA A 107 0.49 9.46 1.75
CA ALA A 107 1.02 9.30 3.08
C ALA A 107 -0.08 8.96 4.08
N SER A 108 0.20 8.09 5.04
CA SER A 108 -0.66 7.83 6.18
C SER A 108 0.12 7.93 7.49
N SER A 109 -0.55 8.39 8.54
CA SER A 109 0.08 8.51 9.86
C SER A 109 -0.98 8.42 10.97
N GLY A 110 -0.60 7.85 12.10
CA GLY A 110 -1.39 7.91 13.34
C GLY A 110 -1.37 9.30 14.00
N TYR A 111 -0.67 10.26 13.42
CA TYR A 111 -0.56 11.63 13.93
C TYR A 111 -1.20 12.62 12.96
N SER A 112 -1.47 13.84 13.45
CA SER A 112 -1.92 14.93 12.59
C SER A 112 -0.89 15.23 11.48
N GLU A 113 -1.37 15.80 10.37
CA GLU A 113 -0.49 16.24 9.29
C GLU A 113 0.56 17.26 9.79
N GLU A 114 0.16 18.20 10.62
CA GLU A 114 1.04 19.20 11.19
C GLU A 114 2.18 18.56 11.98
N TYR A 115 1.87 17.62 12.86
CA TYR A 115 2.89 16.88 13.62
C TYR A 115 3.79 16.07 12.68
N ALA A 116 3.22 15.39 11.71
CA ALA A 116 3.98 14.67 10.71
C ALA A 116 4.95 15.60 9.96
N ARG A 117 4.53 16.79 9.55
CA ARG A 117 5.37 17.78 8.86
C ARG A 117 6.49 18.32 9.74
N THR A 118 6.28 18.53 11.03
CA THR A 118 7.33 18.99 11.94
C THR A 118 8.42 17.96 12.19
N ARG A 119 8.05 16.66 12.15
CA ARG A 119 8.98 15.55 12.38
C ARG A 119 9.75 15.16 11.12
N PHE A 120 9.13 15.30 9.97
CA PHE A 120 9.69 14.92 8.68
C PHE A 120 10.08 16.17 7.94
N ALA A 121 11.35 16.37 7.80
CA ALA A 121 11.94 17.50 7.15
C ALA A 121 11.07 18.09 6.03
N PRO A 122 11.06 19.41 5.85
CA PRO A 122 10.19 20.13 4.90
C PRO A 122 10.32 19.69 3.43
N ALA A 123 11.17 18.73 3.17
CA ALA A 123 11.40 18.15 1.85
C ALA A 123 10.39 17.06 1.44
N GLN A 124 9.59 16.52 2.36
CA GLN A 124 8.63 15.49 2.00
C GLN A 124 7.42 16.08 1.28
N HIS A 125 7.24 15.59 0.06
CA HIS A 125 6.06 15.89 -0.71
C HIS A 125 5.11 14.71 -0.65
N TRP A 126 3.86 14.96 -0.25
CA TRP A 126 2.75 14.04 -0.48
C TRP A 126 1.63 14.75 -1.21
N ASP A 127 0.97 14.01 -2.08
CA ASP A 127 -0.18 14.48 -2.83
C ASP A 127 -1.47 14.30 -2.03
N ILE A 128 -1.52 13.25 -1.19
CA ILE A 128 -2.63 12.91 -0.30
C ILE A 128 -2.06 12.54 1.06
N PHE A 129 -2.69 13.03 2.11
CA PHE A 129 -2.38 12.66 3.49
C PHE A 129 -3.62 12.12 4.18
N CYS A 130 -3.48 10.95 4.80
CA CYS A 130 -4.52 10.26 5.53
C CYS A 130 -4.15 10.16 7.00
N THR A 131 -4.97 10.69 7.88
CA THR A 131 -4.83 10.43 9.31
C THR A 131 -5.45 9.08 9.63
N VAL A 132 -4.65 8.17 10.15
CA VAL A 132 -5.07 6.83 10.54
C VAL A 132 -5.32 6.85 12.04
N LEU A 133 -6.50 7.31 12.45
CA LEU A 133 -6.91 7.36 13.84
C LEU A 133 -8.20 6.57 14.00
N ASP A 134 -8.16 5.52 14.78
CA ASP A 134 -9.38 4.96 15.36
C ASP A 134 -9.28 5.06 16.90
N PRO A 135 -9.96 6.03 17.52
CA PRO A 135 -9.93 6.19 18.95
C PRO A 135 -10.51 4.98 19.72
N LEU A 136 -11.25 4.12 19.03
CA LEU A 136 -11.77 2.88 19.63
C LEU A 136 -10.73 1.77 19.65
N VAL A 137 -9.71 1.84 18.81
CA VAL A 137 -8.68 0.80 18.65
C VAL A 137 -7.42 1.14 19.46
N TYR A 138 -7.04 2.40 19.51
CA TYR A 138 -5.76 2.83 20.07
C TYR A 138 -5.57 2.61 21.57
N PRO A 139 -6.57 2.81 22.44
CA PRO A 139 -6.36 2.65 23.89
C PRO A 139 -6.12 1.20 24.33
N ASN A 140 -6.47 0.22 23.50
CA ASN A 140 -6.55 -1.19 23.92
C ASN A 140 -5.67 -2.15 23.12
N ASN A 141 -4.70 -1.66 22.35
CA ASN A 141 -3.87 -2.49 21.46
C ASN A 141 -4.67 -3.36 20.47
N ASN A 142 -5.89 -2.98 20.13
CA ASN A 142 -6.75 -3.74 19.24
C ASN A 142 -6.51 -3.40 17.77
N LEU A 143 -5.24 -3.45 17.32
CA LEU A 143 -4.89 -3.41 15.90
C LEU A 143 -5.65 -4.46 15.06
N GLY A 144 -6.16 -5.49 15.73
CA GLY A 144 -6.94 -6.54 15.10
C GLY A 144 -8.42 -6.24 14.84
N ARG A 145 -8.98 -5.14 15.37
CA ARG A 145 -10.43 -4.90 15.24
C ARG A 145 -10.91 -4.77 13.79
N LEU A 146 -10.12 -4.13 12.95
CA LEU A 146 -10.43 -4.06 11.52
C LEU A 146 -10.51 -5.46 10.89
N CYS A 147 -9.68 -6.38 11.36
CA CYS A 147 -9.62 -7.74 10.87
C CYS A 147 -10.64 -8.68 11.54
N GLU A 148 -10.92 -8.47 12.83
CA GLU A 148 -11.80 -9.35 13.59
C GLU A 148 -13.29 -9.02 13.41
N ASN A 149 -13.64 -7.74 13.28
CA ASN A 149 -15.03 -7.29 13.22
C ASN A 149 -15.48 -6.84 11.83
N TYR A 150 -14.68 -7.05 10.81
CA TYR A 150 -15.00 -6.70 9.42
C TYR A 150 -15.42 -5.23 9.23
N GLU A 151 -14.83 -4.34 10.01
CA GLU A 151 -15.12 -2.90 9.89
C GLU A 151 -14.50 -2.26 8.64
N PHE A 152 -14.25 -3.07 7.61
CA PHE A 152 -13.66 -2.62 6.34
C PHE A 152 -14.44 -1.48 5.69
N GLU A 153 -15.75 -1.44 5.87
CA GLU A 153 -16.60 -0.34 5.36
C GLU A 153 -16.25 1.02 5.96
N ARG A 154 -15.79 1.03 7.20
CA ARG A 154 -15.33 2.27 7.85
C ARG A 154 -14.01 2.77 7.32
N GLY A 155 -13.26 1.88 6.70
CA GLY A 155 -11.98 2.17 6.10
C GLY A 155 -12.04 2.67 4.68
N THR A 156 -13.23 2.74 4.06
CA THR A 156 -13.35 3.16 2.66
C THR A 156 -12.77 4.55 2.42
N PHE A 157 -12.14 4.75 1.27
CA PHE A 157 -11.31 5.92 1.01
C PHE A 157 -12.10 7.22 0.86
N ASP A 158 -13.38 7.13 0.55
CA ASP A 158 -14.34 8.24 0.43
C ASP A 158 -14.76 8.85 1.77
N LYS A 159 -14.68 8.08 2.86
CA LYS A 159 -15.00 8.55 4.22
C LYS A 159 -13.79 9.19 4.92
N MET A 160 -12.96 9.82 4.18
CA MET A 160 -11.62 10.20 4.53
C MET A 160 -11.48 11.30 5.53
N ILE A 161 -10.79 11.00 6.49
CA ILE A 161 -9.72 11.72 7.18
C ILE A 161 -9.37 10.95 8.45
N GLN A 162 -10.33 10.21 9.02
CA GLN A 162 -10.10 9.33 10.15
C GLN A 162 -10.40 7.90 9.71
N ARG A 163 -9.36 7.17 9.41
CA ARG A 163 -9.46 5.79 8.97
C ARG A 163 -9.11 4.85 10.10
N PRO A 164 -9.74 3.66 10.21
CA PRO A 164 -9.30 2.66 11.15
C PRO A 164 -7.83 2.33 10.94
N CYS A 165 -7.09 2.23 12.04
CA CYS A 165 -5.73 1.74 12.00
C CYS A 165 -5.74 0.25 11.70
N GLY A 166 -5.13 -0.14 10.61
CA GLY A 166 -4.94 -1.54 10.26
C GLY A 166 -3.60 -2.08 10.78
N PRO A 167 -3.39 -3.39 10.72
CA PRO A 167 -2.14 -4.01 11.13
C PRO A 167 -0.96 -3.69 10.21
N SER A 168 -1.23 -3.15 9.03
CA SER A 168 -0.20 -2.73 8.08
C SER A 168 -0.73 -1.70 7.10
N ILE A 169 0.16 -0.88 6.53
CA ILE A 169 -0.20 0.11 5.51
C ILE A 169 -0.94 -0.51 4.31
N THR A 170 -0.62 -1.75 3.96
CA THR A 170 -1.28 -2.45 2.86
C THR A 170 -2.77 -2.63 3.15
N MET A 171 -3.12 -3.07 4.35
CA MET A 171 -4.50 -3.30 4.76
C MET A 171 -5.23 -2.01 5.13
N GLU A 172 -4.54 -1.02 5.68
CA GLU A 172 -5.18 0.22 6.13
C GLU A 172 -5.36 1.27 5.03
N THR A 173 -4.52 1.26 4.00
CA THR A 173 -4.51 2.35 3.00
C THR A 173 -4.52 1.85 1.56
N VAL A 174 -3.61 0.93 1.21
CA VAL A 174 -3.38 0.56 -0.20
C VAL A 174 -4.57 -0.16 -0.82
N ILE A 175 -5.11 -1.14 -0.12
CA ILE A 175 -6.28 -1.92 -0.59
C ILE A 175 -7.50 -1.02 -0.76
N TYR A 176 -7.75 -0.12 0.20
CA TYR A 176 -8.87 0.81 0.09
C TYR A 176 -8.71 1.80 -1.06
N MET A 177 -7.47 2.26 -1.32
CA MET A 177 -7.20 3.07 -2.50
C MET A 177 -7.48 2.28 -3.78
N ALA A 178 -7.07 1.02 -3.86
CA ALA A 178 -7.35 0.18 -5.03
C ALA A 178 -8.86 0.07 -5.29
N VAL A 179 -9.66 -0.20 -4.25
CA VAL A 179 -11.13 -0.23 -4.35
C VAL A 179 -11.69 1.13 -4.77
N HIS A 180 -11.21 2.22 -4.18
CA HIS A 180 -11.63 3.59 -4.49
C HIS A 180 -11.35 3.97 -5.96
N LEU A 181 -10.22 3.54 -6.49
CA LEU A 181 -9.84 3.71 -7.88
C LEU A 181 -10.68 2.88 -8.86
N GLY A 182 -11.47 1.93 -8.37
CA GLY A 182 -12.26 1.01 -9.20
C GLY A 182 -11.46 -0.13 -9.81
N ILE A 183 -10.34 -0.49 -9.20
CA ILE A 183 -9.51 -1.63 -9.62
C ILE A 183 -10.33 -2.92 -9.53
N LYS A 184 -10.23 -3.74 -10.58
CA LYS A 184 -10.92 -5.03 -10.68
C LYS A 184 -10.04 -6.21 -10.23
N ASN A 185 -8.76 -6.18 -10.58
CA ASN A 185 -7.82 -7.24 -10.23
C ASN A 185 -6.62 -6.68 -9.50
N ILE A 186 -6.29 -7.23 -8.35
CA ILE A 186 -5.12 -6.89 -7.54
C ILE A 186 -4.16 -8.07 -7.58
N TYR A 187 -2.99 -7.86 -8.15
CA TYR A 187 -1.88 -8.81 -8.14
C TYR A 187 -0.85 -8.33 -7.12
N ALA A 188 -0.80 -8.98 -5.97
CA ALA A 188 0.08 -8.56 -4.87
C ALA A 188 1.39 -9.34 -4.88
N PHE A 189 2.49 -8.60 -4.99
CA PHE A 189 3.87 -9.07 -4.93
C PHE A 189 4.47 -8.69 -3.59
N GLY A 190 5.25 -9.58 -2.99
CA GLY A 190 5.95 -9.28 -1.74
C GLY A 190 5.03 -9.05 -0.53
N TRP A 191 3.76 -9.41 -0.60
CA TRP A 191 2.88 -9.35 0.56
C TRP A 191 2.90 -10.69 1.29
N ASP A 192 3.99 -10.96 1.96
CA ASP A 192 4.33 -12.27 2.53
C ASP A 192 3.87 -12.44 3.98
N SER A 193 3.85 -11.35 4.73
CA SER A 193 3.33 -11.27 6.09
C SER A 193 3.88 -12.34 7.05
N GLY A 194 5.20 -12.38 7.21
CA GLY A 194 5.84 -13.21 8.22
C GLY A 194 6.24 -14.61 7.76
N ALA A 195 6.41 -14.84 6.46
CA ALA A 195 6.98 -16.09 5.94
C ALA A 195 8.36 -16.39 6.54
N LYS A 196 9.14 -15.35 6.83
CA LYS A 196 10.29 -15.37 7.76
C LYS A 196 10.30 -14.04 8.50
N VAL A 197 10.28 -14.12 9.81
CA VAL A 197 10.20 -12.94 10.68
C VAL A 197 11.35 -11.99 10.40
N GLY A 198 10.99 -10.72 10.11
CA GLY A 198 11.93 -9.61 10.05
C GLY A 198 12.67 -9.42 8.73
N GLU A 199 12.39 -10.19 7.69
CA GLU A 199 13.05 -10.02 6.40
C GLU A 199 12.16 -9.27 5.40
N HIS A 200 12.68 -8.13 4.92
CA HIS A 200 12.19 -7.49 3.70
C HIS A 200 13.14 -7.82 2.54
N PHE A 201 12.70 -7.66 1.30
CA PHE A 201 13.51 -7.99 0.12
C PHE A 201 14.86 -7.25 0.06
N TYR A 202 14.98 -6.12 0.75
CA TYR A 202 16.18 -5.27 0.82
C TYR A 202 17.02 -5.49 2.09
N GLU A 203 16.59 -6.33 3.02
CA GLU A 203 17.31 -6.60 4.27
C GLU A 203 18.32 -7.72 4.09
N SER A 204 19.40 -7.62 4.85
CA SER A 204 20.36 -8.71 5.04
C SER A 204 20.19 -9.29 6.44
N PRO A 205 20.66 -10.53 6.72
CA PRO A 205 20.61 -11.14 8.06
C PRO A 205 21.25 -10.28 9.15
N THR A 206 22.12 -9.34 8.79
CA THR A 206 22.81 -8.43 9.71
C THR A 206 22.07 -7.12 9.98
N HIS A 207 20.95 -6.84 9.29
CA HIS A 207 20.21 -5.58 9.35
C HIS A 207 18.70 -5.81 9.47
N LEU A 208 18.29 -6.63 10.43
CA LEU A 208 16.89 -6.88 10.72
C LEU A 208 16.29 -5.67 11.46
N THR A 209 15.22 -5.10 10.92
CA THR A 209 14.66 -3.85 11.42
C THR A 209 13.71 -4.00 12.59
N SER A 210 13.07 -5.13 12.81
CA SER A 210 12.29 -5.40 14.03
C SER A 210 11.68 -6.80 14.09
N ASN A 211 11.41 -7.26 15.32
CA ASN A 211 10.63 -8.47 15.59
C ASN A 211 9.13 -8.06 15.72
N ARG A 212 8.38 -8.12 14.62
CA ARG A 212 6.96 -7.68 14.54
C ARG A 212 5.99 -8.85 14.42
N ASN A 213 6.23 -9.93 15.15
CA ASN A 213 5.40 -11.15 15.08
C ASN A 213 3.91 -10.87 15.24
N PHE A 214 3.56 -9.99 16.17
CA PHE A 214 2.16 -9.63 16.43
C PHE A 214 1.47 -8.98 15.21
N GLU A 215 2.13 -8.04 14.55
CA GLU A 215 1.57 -7.39 13.36
C GLU A 215 1.37 -8.40 12.23
N TYR A 216 2.31 -9.34 12.05
CA TYR A 216 2.19 -10.39 11.04
C TYR A 216 1.03 -11.33 11.31
N GLU A 217 0.84 -11.76 12.55
CA GLU A 217 -0.31 -12.60 12.93
C GLU A 217 -1.64 -11.90 12.66
N MET A 218 -1.75 -10.61 12.94
CA MET A 218 -2.94 -9.82 12.68
C MET A 218 -3.23 -9.70 11.19
N VAL A 219 -2.20 -9.47 10.37
CA VAL A 219 -2.35 -9.44 8.91
C VAL A 219 -2.78 -10.79 8.37
N GLN A 220 -2.20 -11.88 8.87
CA GLN A 220 -2.58 -13.24 8.48
C GLN A 220 -4.04 -13.52 8.81
N LYS A 221 -4.46 -13.28 10.05
CA LYS A 221 -5.86 -13.47 10.50
C LYS A 221 -6.86 -12.61 9.72
N GLY A 222 -6.48 -11.38 9.39
CA GLY A 222 -7.34 -10.44 8.68
C GLY A 222 -7.39 -10.65 7.17
N SER A 223 -6.47 -11.40 6.61
CA SER A 223 -6.36 -11.54 5.14
C SER A 223 -7.51 -12.30 4.51
N GLY A 224 -8.02 -13.34 5.17
CA GLY A 224 -9.20 -14.10 4.72
C GLY A 224 -10.46 -13.24 4.69
N PRO A 225 -10.84 -12.61 5.82
CA PRO A 225 -11.91 -11.62 5.86
C PRO A 225 -11.79 -10.52 4.80
N LEU A 226 -10.60 -9.94 4.65
CA LEU A 226 -10.35 -8.93 3.61
C LEU A 226 -10.59 -9.48 2.21
N TYR A 227 -10.13 -10.69 1.92
CA TYR A 227 -10.35 -11.34 0.64
C TYR A 227 -11.85 -11.51 0.33
N ASN A 228 -12.65 -11.95 1.31
CA ASN A 228 -14.08 -12.10 1.16
C ASN A 228 -14.76 -10.75 0.92
N TRP A 229 -14.40 -9.72 1.68
CA TRP A 229 -14.90 -8.35 1.49
C TRP A 229 -14.60 -7.80 0.09
N LEU A 230 -13.40 -8.04 -0.45
CA LEU A 230 -13.04 -7.66 -1.82
C LEU A 230 -13.87 -8.43 -2.85
N LYS A 231 -14.03 -9.74 -2.65
CA LYS A 231 -14.79 -10.61 -3.55
C LYS A 231 -16.25 -10.19 -3.66
N GLU A 232 -16.89 -9.82 -2.55
CA GLU A 232 -18.25 -9.29 -2.53
C GLU A 232 -18.40 -7.99 -3.35
N ARG A 233 -17.31 -7.23 -3.51
CA ARG A 233 -17.24 -6.02 -4.33
C ARG A 233 -16.79 -6.26 -5.77
N GLY A 234 -16.65 -7.52 -6.18
CA GLY A 234 -16.18 -7.88 -7.50
C GLY A 234 -14.70 -7.57 -7.75
N VAL A 235 -13.91 -7.43 -6.68
CA VAL A 235 -12.47 -7.21 -6.75
C VAL A 235 -11.74 -8.53 -6.51
N ASN A 236 -10.91 -8.94 -7.45
CA ASN A 236 -10.14 -10.17 -7.39
C ASN A 236 -8.76 -9.89 -6.83
N LEU A 237 -8.44 -10.46 -5.67
CA LEU A 237 -7.09 -10.43 -5.10
C LEU A 237 -6.38 -11.76 -5.40
N LYS A 238 -5.16 -11.69 -5.92
CA LYS A 238 -4.28 -12.83 -6.15
C LYS A 238 -2.87 -12.51 -5.66
N LEU A 239 -2.19 -13.49 -5.07
CA LEU A 239 -0.81 -13.34 -4.61
C LEU A 239 0.15 -13.88 -5.67
N VAL A 240 1.15 -13.06 -6.02
CA VAL A 240 2.26 -13.47 -6.88
C VAL A 240 3.43 -13.85 -5.96
N SER A 241 3.18 -14.87 -5.14
CA SER A 241 4.13 -15.38 -4.13
C SER A 241 3.71 -16.78 -3.71
N GLU A 242 4.65 -17.70 -3.74
CA GLU A 242 4.46 -19.07 -3.23
C GLU A 242 4.67 -19.18 -1.73
N VAL A 243 5.37 -18.20 -1.14
CA VAL A 243 5.81 -18.23 0.27
C VAL A 243 4.97 -17.35 1.20
N SER A 244 3.95 -16.67 0.68
CA SER A 244 3.10 -15.80 1.49
C SER A 244 2.34 -16.59 2.56
N ALA A 245 2.39 -16.10 3.80
CA ALA A 245 1.68 -16.67 4.94
C ALA A 245 0.23 -16.15 5.09
N LEU A 246 -0.26 -15.40 4.11
CA LEU A 246 -1.66 -14.95 4.08
C LEU A 246 -2.62 -16.14 3.89
N ASP A 247 -3.90 -15.90 4.16
CA ASP A 247 -4.95 -16.93 4.10
C ASP A 247 -4.88 -17.76 2.82
N SER A 248 -5.00 -19.08 2.97
CA SER A 248 -4.90 -20.04 1.87
C SER A 248 -6.03 -19.92 0.84
N GLN A 249 -7.16 -19.28 1.18
CA GLN A 249 -8.24 -19.00 0.25
C GLN A 249 -7.84 -18.00 -0.84
N ILE A 250 -6.83 -17.14 -0.59
CA ILE A 250 -6.37 -16.18 -1.58
C ILE A 250 -5.58 -16.93 -2.65
N PRO A 251 -6.00 -16.89 -3.93
CA PRO A 251 -5.30 -17.62 -4.99
C PRO A 251 -3.85 -17.17 -5.16
N ARG A 252 -2.95 -18.15 -5.36
CA ARG A 252 -1.56 -17.91 -5.75
C ARG A 252 -1.42 -18.14 -7.24
N ILE A 253 -0.72 -17.24 -7.90
CA ILE A 253 -0.44 -17.34 -9.34
C ILE A 253 1.02 -17.01 -9.62
N SER A 254 1.52 -17.47 -10.76
CA SER A 254 2.82 -17.01 -11.24
C SER A 254 2.69 -15.73 -12.08
N LEU A 255 3.80 -14.98 -12.19
CA LEU A 255 3.84 -13.75 -12.99
C LEU A 255 3.41 -13.97 -14.46
N LYS A 256 3.77 -15.13 -15.04
CA LYS A 256 3.42 -15.49 -16.41
C LYS A 256 1.92 -15.72 -16.64
N ASP A 257 1.17 -16.07 -15.60
CA ASP A 257 -0.25 -16.36 -15.67
C ASP A 257 -1.14 -15.12 -15.50
N ILE A 258 -0.54 -13.94 -15.33
CA ILE A 258 -1.25 -12.65 -15.31
C ILE A 258 -1.68 -12.30 -16.73
N GLN A 259 -2.98 -12.03 -16.89
CA GLN A 259 -3.61 -11.61 -18.15
C GLN A 259 -3.97 -10.14 -18.12
#